data_97de4b4c84af6f885b5b9a37210596e9
#
_entry.id   97de4b4c84af6f885b5b9a37210596e9
#
_cell.length_a   1.000
_cell.length_b   1.000
_cell.length_c   1.000
_cell.angle_alpha   90.00
_cell.angle_beta   90.00
_cell.angle_gamma   90.00
#
_symmetry.space_group_name_H-M   'P 1'
#
loop_
_entity.id
_entity.type
_entity.pdbx_description
1 polymer ?
#
loop_
_entity_poly.entity_id
_entity_poly.type
_entity_poly.pdbx_seq_one_letter_code
_entity_poly.pdbx_strand_id
1 'polypeptide(L)'
;MKRWLTLFVCSLAMACTAAALDREAFTVTRYQLDVQIDRASHVMAVTGQLTLRNDSKSPQKYATLQVSSSLSWNGIVLDRTPVEWIGNNYTSDIDHTGGLSEAIVTLPKDVPPGGTVNLDVQYGGTVTPDSTRLTRMGAPAEMALRNDWDQISEPFTAMRGLGYVAWYPVSLPAVSMSDGNAVFDAIGAWQFRQQRTEFDARIHVISGDAKLCIVGNATTSSCGEMGGTENPRTGGRVGQITNSIHLNGLGQTIPTFSVADYVQLEHSGATLFHTPEKISLARDYAAAAEANESVLHEWLNPAVQVPTVIELTDPNTSPYQNGAVLFTPLRQSETPTLSLLLLPVQVAARFPSPHRWIEDGLQRFLQVVSVERRSRRKGALQFLDEYLAPLVKAEESASAEPGSAAKSTDSHAADDTLLNTSDEILLRGKGSFVFWMLRDMMGDEALQHALATYRPGADLNPAYFQNLLQEGKKRDLEWFFDDWVYRNRGLPDFRVENAYVRPLLGDPSKIVLVTVTVENRGNAGAEVPVVIQTPSGERVVRVLVRAHQKASGRSQVPAPPTKVVVNDGSVPEINSGDNTFEIPASPAP
;
A
#
# COMPACT_ATOMS: atom_id res chain seq x y z
N MET A 1 45.30 35.25 62.98
CA MET A 1 44.91 35.36 61.56
C MET A 1 45.24 34.04 60.89
N LYS A 2 44.31 33.16 60.74
CA LYS A 2 44.42 31.84 60.06
C LYS A 2 43.66 31.91 58.75
N ARG A 3 44.36 31.81 57.62
CA ARG A 3 43.81 31.68 56.27
C ARG A 3 43.37 30.24 56.05
N TRP A 4 42.08 30.03 55.73
CA TRP A 4 41.56 28.77 55.26
C TRP A 4 41.64 28.77 53.74
N LEU A 5 42.33 27.78 53.20
CA LEU A 5 42.43 27.51 51.77
C LEU A 5 41.37 26.48 51.43
N THR A 6 40.33 26.87 50.71
CA THR A 6 39.27 25.94 50.24
C THR A 6 39.70 25.39 48.90
N LEU A 7 40.06 24.11 48.86
CA LEU A 7 40.26 23.35 47.61
C LEU A 7 38.89 23.04 47.02
N PHE A 8 38.63 23.60 45.83
CA PHE A 8 37.49 23.25 45.00
C PHE A 8 37.90 22.08 44.09
N VAL A 9 37.52 20.87 44.43
CA VAL A 9 37.66 19.68 43.55
C VAL A 9 36.54 19.71 42.54
N CYS A 10 36.82 20.13 41.31
CA CYS A 10 35.94 19.97 40.16
C CYS A 10 35.92 18.50 39.75
N SER A 11 34.92 17.74 40.22
CA SER A 11 34.62 16.42 39.70
C SER A 11 33.98 16.57 38.31
N LEU A 12 34.78 16.40 37.25
CA LEU A 12 34.28 16.26 35.89
C LEU A 12 33.62 14.88 35.79
N ALA A 13 32.34 14.82 36.06
CA ALA A 13 31.53 13.64 35.73
C ALA A 13 31.46 13.53 34.20
N MET A 14 32.29 12.70 33.60
CA MET A 14 32.07 12.20 32.24
C MET A 14 30.79 11.39 32.31
N ALA A 15 29.68 12.01 31.96
CA ALA A 15 28.45 11.29 31.60
C ALA A 15 28.78 10.53 30.30
N CYS A 16 29.22 9.28 30.41
CA CYS A 16 29.06 8.33 29.33
C CYS A 16 27.55 8.21 29.04
N THR A 17 27.06 9.01 28.12
CA THR A 17 25.76 8.71 27.50
C THR A 17 25.96 7.37 26.82
N ALA A 18 25.47 6.30 27.44
CA ALA A 18 25.24 5.05 26.73
C ALA A 18 24.30 5.43 25.57
N ALA A 19 24.85 5.61 24.37
CA ALA A 19 24.04 5.81 23.19
C ALA A 19 23.13 4.58 23.07
N ALA A 20 21.82 4.80 23.15
CA ALA A 20 20.87 3.74 22.91
C ALA A 20 21.15 3.16 21.50
N LEU A 21 21.06 1.84 21.36
CA LEU A 21 21.26 1.16 20.09
C LEU A 21 20.25 1.70 19.06
N ASP A 22 20.76 2.39 18.06
CA ASP A 22 19.94 2.88 16.94
C ASP A 22 19.81 1.77 15.89
N ARG A 23 18.67 1.09 15.90
CA ARG A 23 18.39 0.00 14.96
C ARG A 23 18.21 0.47 13.52
N GLU A 24 17.87 1.73 13.33
CA GLU A 24 17.63 2.32 12.03
C GLU A 24 18.85 3.10 11.48
N ALA A 25 19.95 3.08 12.19
CA ALA A 25 21.17 3.76 11.77
C ALA A 25 21.69 3.29 10.42
N PHE A 26 21.53 2.02 10.09
CA PHE A 26 21.97 1.46 8.83
C PHE A 26 20.79 1.10 7.90
N THR A 27 20.94 1.45 6.63
CA THR A 27 20.10 0.98 5.54
C THR A 27 20.86 -0.05 4.72
N VAL A 28 20.26 -1.20 4.46
CA VAL A 28 20.82 -2.16 3.50
C VAL A 28 20.58 -1.61 2.10
N THR A 29 21.64 -1.27 1.37
CA THR A 29 21.56 -0.71 0.02
C THR A 29 21.65 -1.78 -1.07
N ARG A 30 22.17 -2.97 -0.72
CA ARG A 30 22.25 -4.11 -1.64
C ARG A 30 22.17 -5.42 -0.89
N TYR A 31 21.36 -6.34 -1.44
CA TYR A 31 21.29 -7.74 -1.06
C TYR A 31 21.82 -8.61 -2.21
N GLN A 32 22.63 -9.60 -1.89
CA GLN A 32 23.03 -10.68 -2.80
C GLN A 32 22.91 -12.00 -2.02
N LEU A 33 21.79 -12.70 -2.21
CA LEU A 33 21.44 -13.87 -1.40
C LEU A 33 21.41 -15.14 -2.27
N ASP A 34 21.88 -16.24 -1.69
CA ASP A 34 21.73 -17.60 -2.18
C ASP A 34 20.87 -18.36 -1.17
N VAL A 35 19.67 -18.76 -1.59
CA VAL A 35 18.64 -19.34 -0.75
C VAL A 35 18.43 -20.79 -1.15
N GLN A 36 18.70 -21.73 -0.27
CA GLN A 36 18.48 -23.16 -0.47
C GLN A 36 17.27 -23.61 0.34
N ILE A 37 16.31 -24.23 -0.32
CA ILE A 37 15.08 -24.73 0.28
C ILE A 37 15.01 -26.25 0.08
N ASP A 38 14.99 -26.98 1.18
CA ASP A 38 14.67 -28.40 1.23
C ASP A 38 13.22 -28.56 1.72
N ARG A 39 12.33 -28.89 0.79
CA ARG A 39 10.88 -29.00 1.07
C ARG A 39 10.56 -30.23 1.94
N ALA A 40 11.33 -31.31 1.82
CA ALA A 40 11.10 -32.53 2.58
C ALA A 40 11.48 -32.40 4.06
N SER A 41 12.54 -31.64 4.36
CA SER A 41 12.96 -31.35 5.73
C SER A 41 12.36 -30.05 6.28
N HIS A 42 11.60 -29.29 5.48
CA HIS A 42 11.03 -27.99 5.81
C HIS A 42 12.05 -26.88 6.15
N VAL A 43 13.27 -27.01 5.63
CA VAL A 43 14.40 -26.14 5.99
C VAL A 43 14.72 -25.15 4.89
N MET A 44 15.02 -23.94 5.31
CA MET A 44 15.67 -22.91 4.50
C MET A 44 17.09 -22.65 5.06
N ALA A 45 18.08 -22.56 4.16
CA ALA A 45 19.41 -22.08 4.47
C ALA A 45 19.76 -20.92 3.51
N VAL A 46 20.28 -19.84 4.07
CA VAL A 46 20.63 -18.65 3.30
C VAL A 46 22.08 -18.29 3.57
N THR A 47 22.82 -18.03 2.49
CA THR A 47 24.13 -17.38 2.51
C THR A 47 24.08 -16.16 1.61
N GLY A 48 24.84 -15.12 1.91
CA GLY A 48 24.88 -13.98 1.02
C GLY A 48 25.66 -12.81 1.57
N GLN A 49 25.68 -11.74 0.79
CA GLN A 49 26.34 -10.49 1.11
C GLN A 49 25.34 -9.36 1.20
N LEU A 50 25.52 -8.50 2.21
CA LEU A 50 24.76 -7.28 2.45
C LEU A 50 25.70 -6.09 2.37
N THR A 51 25.29 -5.04 1.65
CA THR A 51 25.96 -3.74 1.75
C THR A 51 25.09 -2.82 2.60
N LEU A 52 25.61 -2.38 3.74
CA LEU A 52 24.96 -1.47 4.67
C LEU A 52 25.55 -0.07 4.52
N ARG A 53 24.72 0.96 4.55
CA ARG A 53 25.13 2.36 4.59
C ARG A 53 24.64 2.99 5.89
N ASN A 54 25.53 3.72 6.57
CA ASN A 54 25.17 4.49 7.75
C ASN A 54 24.40 5.76 7.33
N ASP A 55 23.11 5.79 7.56
CA ASP A 55 22.24 6.94 7.26
C ASP A 55 22.01 7.85 8.49
N SER A 56 22.59 7.49 9.64
CA SER A 56 22.55 8.32 10.84
C SER A 56 23.50 9.53 10.75
N LYS A 57 23.33 10.48 11.66
CA LYS A 57 24.16 11.69 11.72
C LYS A 57 25.50 11.50 12.45
N SER A 58 25.77 10.33 12.99
CA SER A 58 26.98 10.03 13.80
C SER A 58 27.67 8.74 13.34
N PRO A 59 28.98 8.60 13.60
CA PRO A 59 29.65 7.33 13.36
C PRO A 59 29.03 6.21 14.17
N GLN A 60 28.85 5.03 13.57
CA GLN A 60 28.18 3.88 14.17
C GLN A 60 29.14 2.70 14.30
N LYS A 61 29.17 2.11 15.48
CA LYS A 61 29.95 0.92 15.81
C LYS A 61 29.13 -0.36 15.76
N TYR A 62 27.82 -0.25 15.91
CA TYR A 62 26.92 -1.39 15.95
C TYR A 62 25.96 -1.38 14.78
N ALA A 63 25.84 -2.48 14.08
CA ALA A 63 24.82 -2.71 13.05
C ALA A 63 23.84 -3.78 13.53
N THR A 64 22.57 -3.54 13.34
CA THR A 64 21.50 -4.50 13.71
C THR A 64 20.98 -5.20 12.46
N LEU A 65 20.88 -6.51 12.51
CA LEU A 65 20.29 -7.35 11.49
C LEU A 65 19.21 -8.22 12.14
N GLN A 66 18.06 -8.31 11.53
CA GLN A 66 16.91 -9.05 12.03
C GLN A 66 16.35 -9.95 10.93
N VAL A 67 16.03 -11.18 11.28
CA VAL A 67 15.27 -12.13 10.43
C VAL A 67 14.12 -12.71 11.25
N SER A 68 13.17 -13.40 10.62
CA SER A 68 12.10 -14.10 11.33
C SER A 68 12.65 -14.90 12.53
N SER A 69 11.91 -14.95 13.64
CA SER A 69 12.29 -15.81 14.77
C SER A 69 12.28 -17.31 14.45
N SER A 70 11.67 -17.69 13.31
CA SER A 70 11.76 -19.03 12.74
C SER A 70 13.16 -19.37 12.21
N LEU A 71 14.04 -18.36 12.07
CA LEU A 71 15.38 -18.46 11.52
C LEU A 71 16.42 -18.10 12.57
N SER A 72 17.59 -18.71 12.48
CA SER A 72 18.71 -18.48 13.40
C SER A 72 19.96 -18.07 12.64
N TRP A 73 20.71 -17.11 13.19
CA TRP A 73 22.00 -16.71 12.67
C TRP A 73 23.06 -17.79 12.92
N ASN A 74 23.78 -18.18 11.85
CA ASN A 74 24.84 -19.18 11.89
C ASN A 74 26.24 -18.56 11.76
N GLY A 75 26.35 -17.38 11.13
CA GLY A 75 27.63 -16.70 10.98
C GLY A 75 27.48 -15.31 10.35
N ILE A 76 28.34 -14.41 10.80
CA ILE A 76 28.49 -13.07 10.21
C ILE A 76 29.97 -12.78 10.07
N VAL A 77 30.39 -12.37 8.86
CA VAL A 77 31.79 -12.20 8.48
C VAL A 77 31.96 -10.82 7.82
N LEU A 78 33.04 -10.13 8.15
CA LEU A 78 33.47 -8.89 7.50
C LEU A 78 34.89 -9.13 6.93
N ASP A 79 35.07 -8.84 5.65
CA ASP A 79 36.39 -9.00 4.98
C ASP A 79 37.02 -10.38 5.24
N ARG A 80 36.23 -11.46 5.18
CA ARG A 80 36.61 -12.85 5.46
C ARG A 80 37.02 -13.13 6.92
N THR A 81 36.77 -12.20 7.83
CA THR A 81 37.04 -12.39 9.26
C THR A 81 35.72 -12.42 10.02
N PRO A 82 35.45 -13.46 10.84
CA PRO A 82 34.28 -13.47 11.71
C PRO A 82 34.25 -12.24 12.60
N VAL A 83 33.07 -11.61 12.72
CA VAL A 83 32.86 -10.46 13.61
C VAL A 83 32.11 -10.90 14.86
N GLU A 84 32.34 -10.18 15.96
CA GLU A 84 31.56 -10.40 17.18
C GLU A 84 30.12 -9.90 16.97
N TRP A 85 29.17 -10.71 17.38
CA TRP A 85 27.76 -10.32 17.40
C TRP A 85 27.05 -10.95 18.60
N ILE A 86 26.00 -10.28 19.06
CA ILE A 86 25.14 -10.76 20.14
C ILE A 86 23.80 -11.13 19.52
N GLY A 87 23.42 -12.40 19.67
CA GLY A 87 22.11 -12.89 19.28
C GLY A 87 21.06 -12.55 20.36
N ASN A 88 19.93 -12.05 19.93
CA ASN A 88 18.82 -11.68 20.82
C ASN A 88 17.48 -12.08 20.21
N ASN A 89 16.54 -12.52 21.04
CA ASN A 89 15.14 -12.65 20.64
C ASN A 89 14.46 -11.30 20.82
N TYR A 90 13.89 -10.78 19.75
CA TYR A 90 13.33 -9.45 19.69
C TYR A 90 11.83 -9.51 19.37
N THR A 91 10.98 -9.09 20.32
CA THR A 91 9.54 -9.11 20.13
C THR A 91 9.13 -7.98 19.18
N SER A 92 8.47 -8.33 18.08
CA SER A 92 7.95 -7.37 17.12
C SER A 92 6.90 -8.02 16.22
N ASP A 93 5.79 -7.37 16.01
CA ASP A 93 4.69 -7.85 15.16
C ASP A 93 4.94 -7.64 13.64
N ILE A 94 6.14 -7.21 13.28
CA ILE A 94 6.61 -7.20 11.88
C ILE A 94 6.65 -8.60 11.28
N ASP A 95 6.90 -9.62 12.09
CA ASP A 95 6.95 -11.02 11.66
C ASP A 95 5.73 -11.81 12.15
N HIS A 96 5.32 -12.82 11.41
CA HIS A 96 4.13 -13.62 11.68
C HIS A 96 4.17 -14.34 13.03
N THR A 97 5.37 -14.66 13.52
CA THR A 97 5.58 -15.27 14.84
C THR A 97 5.41 -14.27 16.00
N GLY A 98 5.38 -12.97 15.69
CA GLY A 98 5.45 -11.90 16.68
C GLY A 98 6.83 -11.71 17.28
N GLY A 99 7.87 -12.21 16.63
CA GLY A 99 9.25 -12.11 17.08
C GLY A 99 10.27 -12.16 15.95
N LEU A 100 11.44 -11.63 16.22
CA LEU A 100 12.58 -11.61 15.31
C LEU A 100 13.82 -12.19 15.99
N SER A 101 14.66 -12.87 15.22
CA SER A 101 16.01 -13.25 15.58
C SER A 101 16.94 -12.09 15.23
N GLU A 102 17.41 -11.35 16.23
CA GLU A 102 18.24 -10.17 16.06
C GLU A 102 19.72 -10.51 16.26
N ALA A 103 20.58 -10.03 15.39
CA ALA A 103 22.04 -10.00 15.57
C ALA A 103 22.53 -8.54 15.69
N ILE A 104 23.09 -8.19 16.84
CA ILE A 104 23.75 -6.90 17.05
C ILE A 104 25.24 -7.11 16.76
N VAL A 105 25.68 -6.63 15.61
CA VAL A 105 27.03 -6.84 15.07
C VAL A 105 27.95 -5.73 15.56
N THR A 106 29.09 -6.09 16.18
CA THR A 106 30.15 -5.14 16.56
C THR A 106 31.12 -4.96 15.40
N LEU A 107 31.10 -3.77 14.80
CA LEU A 107 32.01 -3.44 13.70
C LEU A 107 33.42 -3.15 14.24
N PRO A 108 34.51 -3.61 13.57
CA PRO A 108 35.88 -3.38 14.03
C PRO A 108 36.25 -1.91 14.05
N LYS A 109 35.63 -1.11 13.19
CA LYS A 109 35.81 0.36 13.10
C LYS A 109 34.46 1.04 13.00
N ASP A 110 34.36 2.22 13.56
CA ASP A 110 33.14 3.04 13.42
C ASP A 110 32.95 3.44 11.96
N VAL A 111 31.74 3.26 11.45
CA VAL A 111 31.35 3.66 10.09
C VAL A 111 30.82 5.10 10.14
N PRO A 112 31.44 6.05 9.45
CA PRO A 112 31.01 7.45 9.47
C PRO A 112 29.66 7.60 8.75
N PRO A 113 28.93 8.73 8.95
CA PRO A 113 27.73 9.05 8.18
C PRO A 113 27.99 8.95 6.67
N GLY A 114 27.08 8.27 5.93
CA GLY A 114 27.22 7.96 4.51
C GLY A 114 28.23 6.86 4.18
N GLY A 115 29.03 6.39 5.15
CA GLY A 115 29.97 5.28 4.97
C GLY A 115 29.26 3.96 4.78
N THR A 116 29.93 3.02 4.10
CA THR A 116 29.38 1.69 3.81
C THR A 116 30.21 0.57 4.41
N VAL A 117 29.59 -0.57 4.68
CA VAL A 117 30.22 -1.81 5.11
C VAL A 117 29.56 -3.01 4.45
N ASN A 118 30.35 -4.01 4.07
CA ASN A 118 29.86 -5.25 3.50
C ASN A 118 29.94 -6.37 4.55
N LEU A 119 28.83 -7.06 4.78
CA LEU A 119 28.77 -8.21 5.68
C LEU A 119 28.36 -9.45 4.87
N ASP A 120 29.16 -10.51 4.99
CA ASP A 120 28.75 -11.82 4.55
C ASP A 120 27.95 -12.48 5.68
N VAL A 121 26.76 -13.00 5.38
CA VAL A 121 25.84 -13.54 6.36
C VAL A 121 25.46 -14.98 6.06
N GLN A 122 25.19 -15.75 7.12
CA GLN A 122 24.68 -17.11 7.04
C GLN A 122 23.61 -17.29 8.12
N TYR A 123 22.43 -17.76 7.71
CA TYR A 123 21.31 -18.05 8.62
C TYR A 123 20.38 -19.09 8.00
N GLY A 124 19.46 -19.63 8.79
CA GLY A 124 18.48 -20.60 8.30
C GLY A 124 17.60 -21.13 9.41
N GLY A 125 16.62 -21.94 9.04
CA GLY A 125 15.66 -22.53 9.96
C GLY A 125 14.49 -23.17 9.24
N THR A 126 13.39 -23.37 9.98
CA THR A 126 12.14 -23.97 9.47
C THR A 126 11.05 -22.93 9.46
N VAL A 127 10.27 -22.85 8.39
CA VAL A 127 9.13 -21.93 8.29
C VAL A 127 7.85 -22.74 8.24
N THR A 128 6.98 -22.49 9.21
CA THR A 128 5.65 -23.13 9.33
C THR A 128 4.62 -22.05 9.63
N PRO A 129 3.34 -22.21 9.24
CA PRO A 129 2.29 -21.25 9.58
C PRO A 129 2.24 -21.01 11.10
N ASP A 130 2.11 -19.75 11.50
CA ASP A 130 2.07 -19.34 12.89
C ASP A 130 0.87 -18.41 13.14
N SER A 131 0.06 -18.73 14.15
CA SER A 131 -1.10 -17.94 14.54
C SER A 131 -0.81 -17.00 15.72
N THR A 132 0.39 -17.05 16.29
CA THR A 132 0.72 -16.41 17.58
C THR A 132 0.48 -14.91 17.58
N ARG A 133 0.94 -14.22 16.52
CA ARG A 133 0.77 -12.77 16.38
C ARG A 133 -0.70 -12.36 16.46
N LEU A 134 -1.55 -12.97 15.63
CA LEU A 134 -2.97 -12.62 15.53
C LEU A 134 -3.81 -13.14 16.69
N THR A 135 -3.49 -14.31 17.25
CA THR A 135 -4.19 -14.83 18.45
C THR A 135 -3.91 -14.00 19.68
N ARG A 136 -2.73 -13.43 19.79
CA ARG A 136 -2.38 -12.47 20.84
C ARG A 136 -3.26 -11.20 20.78
N MET A 137 -3.73 -10.82 19.59
CA MET A 137 -4.69 -9.74 19.38
C MET A 137 -6.16 -10.17 19.58
N GLY A 138 -6.40 -11.42 19.97
CA GLY A 138 -7.74 -11.95 20.20
C GLY A 138 -8.41 -12.58 18.97
N ALA A 139 -7.71 -12.71 17.83
CA ALA A 139 -8.24 -13.43 16.69
C ALA A 139 -8.36 -14.93 17.02
N PRO A 140 -9.47 -15.61 16.64
CA PRO A 140 -9.55 -17.06 16.74
C PRO A 140 -8.42 -17.73 15.96
N ALA A 141 -7.76 -18.75 16.54
CA ALA A 141 -6.60 -19.39 15.96
C ALA A 141 -6.84 -19.91 14.52
N GLU A 142 -8.02 -20.44 14.26
CA GLU A 142 -8.41 -20.92 12.93
C GLU A 142 -8.46 -19.80 11.89
N MET A 143 -8.96 -18.61 12.27
CA MET A 143 -8.95 -17.43 11.40
C MET A 143 -7.53 -16.87 11.22
N ALA A 144 -6.73 -16.88 12.28
CA ALA A 144 -5.34 -16.45 12.23
C ALA A 144 -4.53 -17.29 11.25
N LEU A 145 -4.66 -18.60 11.29
CA LEU A 145 -3.98 -19.53 10.38
C LEU A 145 -4.42 -19.37 8.91
N ARG A 146 -5.66 -18.97 8.63
CA ARG A 146 -6.11 -18.69 7.26
C ARG A 146 -5.39 -17.48 6.64
N ASN A 147 -4.90 -16.58 7.45
CA ASN A 147 -4.16 -15.40 7.00
C ASN A 147 -2.65 -15.64 6.94
N ASP A 148 -2.17 -16.72 7.56
CA ASP A 148 -0.77 -17.09 7.53
C ASP A 148 -0.56 -18.37 6.73
N TRP A 149 -0.15 -18.22 5.47
CA TRP A 149 0.13 -19.31 4.54
C TRP A 149 1.61 -19.42 4.19
N ASP A 150 2.47 -18.66 4.90
CA ASP A 150 3.91 -18.74 4.74
C ASP A 150 4.43 -20.04 5.35
N GLN A 151 5.07 -20.87 4.53
CA GLN A 151 5.56 -22.17 4.94
C GLN A 151 6.55 -22.77 3.96
N ILE A 152 7.33 -23.74 4.43
CA ILE A 152 8.09 -24.65 3.60
C ILE A 152 7.49 -26.04 3.77
N SER A 153 6.86 -26.59 2.72
CA SER A 153 6.32 -27.95 2.72
C SER A 153 6.34 -28.54 1.31
N GLU A 154 6.27 -29.88 1.20
CA GLU A 154 6.29 -30.54 -0.10
C GLU A 154 5.14 -30.13 -1.03
N PRO A 155 3.86 -30.06 -0.59
CA PRO A 155 2.78 -29.68 -1.48
C PRO A 155 2.81 -28.20 -1.87
N PHE A 156 3.24 -27.33 -0.93
CA PHE A 156 3.23 -25.88 -1.14
C PHE A 156 4.28 -25.20 -0.29
N THR A 157 5.13 -24.39 -0.90
CA THR A 157 6.09 -23.53 -0.21
C THR A 157 5.85 -22.10 -0.64
N ALA A 158 5.80 -21.17 0.30
CA ALA A 158 5.68 -19.75 -0.01
C ALA A 158 6.20 -18.87 1.12
N MET A 159 6.69 -17.67 0.75
CA MET A 159 7.15 -16.64 1.68
C MET A 159 6.82 -15.25 1.12
N ARG A 160 6.09 -14.46 1.90
CA ARG A 160 5.68 -13.11 1.53
C ARG A 160 6.73 -12.04 1.82
N GLY A 161 7.64 -12.27 2.74
CA GLY A 161 8.63 -11.28 3.14
C GLY A 161 8.19 -10.41 4.31
N LEU A 162 8.74 -9.21 4.43
CA LEU A 162 8.50 -8.28 5.53
C LEU A 162 7.01 -8.04 5.76
N GLY A 163 6.60 -8.04 7.02
CA GLY A 163 5.20 -7.97 7.44
C GLY A 163 4.57 -9.35 7.65
N TYR A 164 5.22 -10.42 7.15
CA TYR A 164 4.82 -11.82 7.31
C TYR A 164 6.00 -12.67 7.76
N VAL A 165 6.88 -13.09 6.86
CA VAL A 165 8.12 -13.81 7.22
C VAL A 165 9.31 -12.98 6.76
N ALA A 166 10.06 -12.44 7.68
CA ALA A 166 11.30 -11.73 7.39
C ALA A 166 12.40 -12.72 7.01
N TRP A 167 12.33 -13.30 5.80
CA TRP A 167 13.27 -14.32 5.32
C TRP A 167 14.57 -13.74 4.77
N TYR A 168 14.69 -12.43 4.66
CA TYR A 168 15.91 -11.68 4.37
C TYR A 168 16.18 -10.66 5.48
N PRO A 169 17.45 -10.26 5.72
CA PRO A 169 17.77 -9.37 6.82
C PRO A 169 17.11 -7.98 6.69
N VAL A 170 16.47 -7.56 7.76
CA VAL A 170 15.87 -6.22 7.91
C VAL A 170 16.41 -5.56 9.17
N SER A 171 16.09 -4.29 9.40
CA SER A 171 16.38 -3.61 10.66
C SER A 171 15.28 -2.59 10.94
N LEU A 172 14.50 -2.84 12.00
CA LEU A 172 13.29 -2.09 12.37
C LEU A 172 13.19 -1.95 13.89
N PRO A 173 12.47 -0.92 14.38
CA PRO A 173 12.11 -0.83 15.81
C PRO A 173 11.14 -1.95 16.21
N ALA A 174 10.99 -2.17 17.52
CA ALA A 174 9.92 -3.01 18.04
C ALA A 174 8.59 -2.32 17.82
N VAL A 175 7.64 -3.07 17.27
CA VAL A 175 6.27 -2.59 17.08
C VAL A 175 5.27 -3.65 17.47
N SER A 176 4.10 -3.22 17.91
CA SER A 176 2.98 -4.08 18.28
C SER A 176 1.75 -3.72 17.45
N MET A 177 1.00 -4.73 17.04
CA MET A 177 -0.31 -4.53 16.40
C MET A 177 -1.35 -3.93 17.36
N SER A 178 -1.10 -3.97 18.67
CA SER A 178 -1.96 -3.28 19.66
C SER A 178 -1.78 -1.76 19.66
N ASP A 179 -0.73 -1.26 19.03
CA ASP A 179 -0.37 0.15 19.03
C ASP A 179 -0.89 0.86 17.74
N GLY A 180 -2.15 0.66 17.42
CA GLY A 180 -2.78 1.29 16.26
C GLY A 180 -2.15 0.85 14.92
N ASN A 181 -1.68 1.81 14.13
CA ASN A 181 -1.05 1.58 12.83
C ASN A 181 0.46 1.32 12.89
N ALA A 182 1.06 1.20 14.08
CA ALA A 182 2.51 1.16 14.27
C ALA A 182 3.25 0.13 13.40
N VAL A 183 2.65 -1.05 13.14
CA VAL A 183 3.23 -2.08 12.26
C VAL A 183 3.26 -1.59 10.81
N PHE A 184 2.17 -1.00 10.33
CA PHE A 184 2.09 -0.49 8.95
C PHE A 184 3.03 0.70 8.76
N ASP A 185 3.12 1.59 9.76
CA ASP A 185 4.01 2.76 9.74
C ASP A 185 5.48 2.33 9.72
N ALA A 186 5.86 1.34 10.52
CA ALA A 186 7.22 0.80 10.51
C ALA A 186 7.58 0.14 9.16
N ILE A 187 6.65 -0.63 8.57
CA ILE A 187 6.81 -1.22 7.24
C ILE A 187 6.92 -0.11 6.18
N GLY A 188 6.03 0.87 6.21
CA GLY A 188 6.03 2.00 5.27
C GLY A 188 7.31 2.82 5.35
N ALA A 189 7.78 3.16 6.57
CA ALA A 189 9.04 3.86 6.78
C ALA A 189 10.24 3.04 6.28
N TRP A 190 10.25 1.73 6.52
CA TRP A 190 11.27 0.84 5.98
C TRP A 190 11.25 0.82 4.45
N GLN A 191 10.09 0.64 3.83
CA GLN A 191 9.93 0.66 2.38
C GLN A 191 10.41 1.98 1.77
N PHE A 192 10.11 3.11 2.41
CA PHE A 192 10.59 4.42 1.97
C PHE A 192 12.12 4.51 1.97
N ARG A 193 12.79 4.01 3.02
CA ARG A 193 14.26 3.95 3.08
C ARG A 193 14.86 3.02 2.03
N GLN A 194 14.13 1.96 1.65
CA GLN A 194 14.59 0.91 0.74
C GLN A 194 14.24 1.16 -0.74
N GLN A 195 13.70 2.33 -1.09
CA GLN A 195 13.27 2.65 -2.46
C GLN A 195 14.35 2.47 -3.54
N ARG A 196 15.63 2.58 -3.16
CA ARG A 196 16.78 2.46 -4.08
C ARG A 196 17.65 1.25 -3.80
N THR A 197 17.19 0.34 -2.96
CA THR A 197 17.92 -0.86 -2.60
C THR A 197 17.87 -1.88 -3.72
N GLU A 198 19.03 -2.36 -4.14
CA GLU A 198 19.15 -3.48 -5.08
C GLU A 198 18.96 -4.79 -4.32
N PHE A 199 18.05 -5.64 -4.79
CA PHE A 199 17.80 -6.94 -4.19
C PHE A 199 17.98 -8.03 -5.24
N ASP A 200 18.98 -8.88 -5.00
CA ASP A 200 19.28 -10.08 -5.80
C ASP A 200 19.19 -11.30 -4.89
N ALA A 201 18.29 -12.24 -5.19
CA ALA A 201 18.24 -13.52 -4.50
C ALA A 201 18.15 -14.65 -5.53
N ARG A 202 19.01 -15.65 -5.39
CA ARG A 202 18.93 -16.91 -6.14
C ARG A 202 18.29 -17.96 -5.24
N ILE A 203 17.16 -18.49 -5.67
CA ILE A 203 16.40 -19.49 -4.91
C ILE A 203 16.62 -20.87 -5.53
N HIS A 204 17.14 -21.78 -4.76
CA HIS A 204 17.36 -23.18 -5.10
C HIS A 204 16.40 -24.05 -4.30
N VAL A 205 15.56 -24.79 -4.98
CA VAL A 205 14.61 -25.72 -4.35
C VAL A 205 15.04 -27.13 -4.63
N ILE A 206 15.27 -27.89 -3.56
CA ILE A 206 15.57 -29.34 -3.60
C ILE A 206 14.25 -30.09 -3.44
N SER A 207 13.98 -31.02 -4.32
CA SER A 207 12.77 -31.86 -4.26
C SER A 207 13.01 -33.21 -4.97
N GLY A 208 12.04 -34.13 -4.83
CA GLY A 208 12.00 -35.39 -5.60
C GLY A 208 11.53 -35.17 -7.06
N ASP A 209 10.93 -36.19 -7.67
CA ASP A 209 10.60 -36.26 -9.11
C ASP A 209 9.39 -35.42 -9.54
N ALA A 210 9.12 -34.24 -8.96
CA ALA A 210 7.97 -33.43 -9.28
C ALA A 210 8.30 -32.32 -10.32
N LYS A 211 7.32 -31.99 -11.15
CA LYS A 211 7.32 -30.74 -11.92
C LYS A 211 7.02 -29.60 -10.97
N LEU A 212 7.95 -28.70 -10.79
CA LEU A 212 7.77 -27.56 -9.93
C LEU A 212 7.95 -26.25 -10.68
N CYS A 213 7.21 -25.22 -10.24
CA CYS A 213 7.48 -23.85 -10.62
C CYS A 213 7.87 -23.05 -9.37
N ILE A 214 8.90 -22.23 -9.50
CA ILE A 214 9.19 -21.13 -8.57
C ILE A 214 8.64 -19.88 -9.21
N VAL A 215 7.65 -19.27 -8.61
CA VAL A 215 6.92 -18.10 -9.12
C VAL A 215 6.85 -17.01 -8.06
N GLY A 216 6.84 -15.74 -8.48
CA GLY A 216 6.81 -14.61 -7.55
C GLY A 216 6.86 -13.26 -8.25
N ASN A 217 7.13 -12.21 -7.50
CA ASN A 217 7.04 -10.84 -7.99
C ASN A 217 8.30 -10.27 -8.64
N ALA A 218 9.28 -11.06 -9.01
CA ALA A 218 10.51 -10.41 -9.45
C ALA A 218 11.23 -10.99 -10.64
N THR A 219 10.81 -12.11 -11.20
CA THR A 219 11.54 -12.65 -12.34
C THR A 219 10.69 -13.54 -13.21
N THR A 220 11.27 -13.92 -14.34
CA THR A 220 10.74 -14.97 -15.17
C THR A 220 10.44 -16.21 -14.30
N SER A 221 9.19 -16.65 -14.32
CA SER A 221 8.81 -17.93 -13.73
C SER A 221 9.73 -19.05 -14.22
N SER A 222 10.28 -19.80 -13.31
CA SER A 222 11.06 -21.01 -13.63
C SER A 222 10.19 -22.21 -13.37
N CYS A 223 9.69 -22.84 -14.43
CA CYS A 223 9.06 -24.14 -14.36
C CYS A 223 9.95 -25.16 -15.05
N GLY A 224 10.20 -26.29 -14.43
CA GLY A 224 11.06 -27.33 -15.01
C GLY A 224 10.75 -28.71 -14.48
N GLU A 225 10.98 -29.72 -15.35
CA GLU A 225 11.16 -31.08 -14.86
C GLU A 225 12.56 -31.16 -14.24
N MET A 226 12.62 -31.62 -13.01
CA MET A 226 13.89 -31.73 -12.30
C MET A 226 14.72 -32.81 -12.94
N GLY A 227 15.78 -32.42 -13.64
CA GLY A 227 16.86 -33.32 -14.05
C GLY A 227 17.64 -33.76 -12.81
N GLY A 228 17.19 -34.82 -12.16
CA GLY A 228 17.87 -35.34 -10.97
C GLY A 228 19.04 -36.25 -11.29
N THR A 229 20.11 -36.11 -10.54
CA THR A 229 21.12 -37.14 -10.40
C THR A 229 20.61 -38.23 -9.43
N GLU A 230 20.72 -39.48 -9.84
CA GLU A 230 20.39 -40.61 -8.97
C GLU A 230 21.29 -40.60 -7.72
N ASN A 231 20.66 -40.57 -6.54
CA ASN A 231 21.41 -40.68 -5.29
C ASN A 231 21.92 -42.11 -5.14
N PRO A 232 23.25 -42.34 -5.17
CA PRO A 232 23.81 -43.71 -5.15
C PRO A 232 23.49 -44.48 -3.89
N ARG A 233 23.03 -43.83 -2.81
CA ARG A 233 22.72 -44.45 -1.52
C ARG A 233 21.26 -44.82 -1.33
N THR A 234 20.33 -44.08 -1.98
CA THR A 234 18.89 -44.26 -1.77
C THR A 234 18.15 -44.72 -3.03
N GLY A 235 18.80 -44.70 -4.21
CA GLY A 235 18.16 -44.99 -5.50
C GLY A 235 17.11 -43.96 -5.95
N GLY A 236 16.87 -42.93 -5.16
CA GLY A 236 15.95 -41.85 -5.50
C GLY A 236 16.67 -40.77 -6.33
N ARG A 237 15.96 -40.15 -7.24
CA ARG A 237 16.44 -38.96 -7.95
C ARG A 237 16.22 -37.73 -7.07
N VAL A 238 17.28 -36.95 -6.87
CA VAL A 238 17.20 -35.64 -6.23
C VAL A 238 17.47 -34.58 -7.30
N GLY A 239 16.50 -33.78 -7.60
CA GLY A 239 16.65 -32.70 -8.53
C GLY A 239 16.67 -31.34 -7.82
N GLN A 240 17.15 -30.35 -8.52
CA GLN A 240 17.15 -28.96 -8.07
C GLN A 240 16.57 -28.06 -9.17
N ILE A 241 15.61 -27.21 -8.80
CA ILE A 241 15.15 -26.13 -9.63
C ILE A 241 15.69 -24.81 -9.07
N THR A 242 16.04 -23.89 -9.96
CA THR A 242 16.59 -22.59 -9.56
C THR A 242 15.84 -21.46 -10.24
N ASN A 243 15.53 -20.41 -9.46
CA ASN A 243 15.04 -19.14 -9.97
C ASN A 243 15.78 -17.97 -9.31
N SER A 244 15.75 -16.80 -9.92
CA SER A 244 16.37 -15.59 -9.37
C SER A 244 15.33 -14.50 -9.19
N ILE A 245 15.35 -13.83 -8.07
CA ILE A 245 14.58 -12.63 -7.77
C ILE A 245 15.51 -11.43 -7.93
N HIS A 246 15.12 -10.48 -8.79
CA HIS A 246 15.85 -9.23 -8.98
C HIS A 246 14.89 -8.05 -8.86
N LEU A 247 15.12 -7.16 -7.90
CA LEU A 247 14.35 -5.95 -7.68
C LEU A 247 15.30 -4.73 -7.64
N ASN A 248 14.98 -3.70 -8.42
CA ASN A 248 15.71 -2.43 -8.46
C ASN A 248 15.18 -1.42 -7.44
N GLY A 249 14.62 -1.88 -6.35
CA GLY A 249 14.08 -1.11 -5.25
C GLY A 249 13.03 -1.91 -4.47
N LEU A 250 13.12 -1.87 -3.16
CA LEU A 250 12.19 -2.57 -2.25
C LEU A 250 11.04 -1.66 -1.76
N GLY A 251 10.91 -0.44 -2.33
CA GLY A 251 9.98 0.57 -1.82
C GLY A 251 8.52 0.19 -1.92
N GLN A 252 8.12 -0.49 -3.00
CA GLN A 252 6.71 -0.86 -3.22
C GLN A 252 6.52 -2.37 -3.34
N THR A 253 7.55 -3.07 -3.78
CA THR A 253 7.50 -4.50 -4.04
C THR A 253 8.39 -5.24 -3.05
N ILE A 254 7.80 -6.14 -2.27
CA ILE A 254 8.49 -6.96 -1.28
C ILE A 254 8.88 -8.29 -1.95
N PRO A 255 10.11 -8.81 -1.75
CA PRO A 255 10.51 -10.11 -2.29
C PRO A 255 9.58 -11.23 -1.81
N THR A 256 8.73 -11.72 -2.71
CA THR A 256 7.70 -12.74 -2.43
C THR A 256 7.79 -13.85 -3.47
N PHE A 257 7.69 -15.09 -3.04
CA PHE A 257 7.67 -16.24 -3.96
C PHE A 257 6.81 -17.38 -3.42
N SER A 258 6.41 -18.27 -4.34
CA SER A 258 5.82 -19.58 -4.02
C SER A 258 6.37 -20.67 -4.92
N VAL A 259 6.26 -21.89 -4.44
CA VAL A 259 6.72 -23.12 -5.12
C VAL A 259 5.65 -24.19 -4.97
N ALA A 260 5.15 -24.67 -6.08
CA ALA A 260 4.22 -25.81 -6.15
C ALA A 260 4.27 -26.47 -7.53
N ASP A 261 3.48 -27.52 -7.71
CA ASP A 261 3.26 -28.18 -9.00
C ASP A 261 2.31 -27.36 -9.86
N TYR A 262 2.77 -26.16 -10.24
CA TYR A 262 1.96 -25.25 -11.05
C TYR A 262 2.02 -25.58 -12.53
N VAL A 263 0.90 -25.32 -13.20
CA VAL A 263 0.78 -25.21 -14.65
C VAL A 263 0.59 -23.74 -15.01
N GLN A 264 1.29 -23.27 -16.02
CA GLN A 264 1.18 -21.93 -16.53
C GLN A 264 0.08 -21.84 -17.60
N LEU A 265 -0.82 -20.87 -17.44
CA LEU A 265 -1.82 -20.47 -18.43
C LEU A 265 -1.54 -19.02 -18.86
N GLU A 266 -1.06 -18.83 -20.07
CA GLU A 266 -0.89 -17.50 -20.66
C GLU A 266 -2.18 -17.02 -21.31
N HIS A 267 -2.57 -15.80 -21.01
CA HIS A 267 -3.74 -15.15 -21.59
C HIS A 267 -3.49 -13.65 -21.78
N SER A 268 -4.24 -13.01 -22.67
CA SER A 268 -4.06 -11.59 -23.02
C SER A 268 -4.09 -10.62 -21.84
N GLY A 269 -4.89 -10.91 -20.82
CA GLY A 269 -5.06 -10.05 -19.65
C GLY A 269 -4.16 -10.36 -18.46
N ALA A 270 -3.65 -11.59 -18.33
CA ALA A 270 -2.78 -12.02 -17.23
C ALA A 270 -2.15 -13.38 -17.49
N THR A 271 -1.01 -13.66 -16.86
CA THR A 271 -0.47 -15.01 -16.73
C THR A 271 -0.92 -15.63 -15.41
N LEU A 272 -1.43 -16.86 -15.47
CA LEU A 272 -1.91 -17.60 -14.30
C LEU A 272 -1.03 -18.81 -14.02
N PHE A 273 -0.69 -19.01 -12.75
CA PHE A 273 -0.05 -20.24 -12.24
C PHE A 273 -1.05 -20.93 -11.32
N HIS A 274 -1.43 -22.15 -11.70
CA HIS A 274 -2.47 -22.92 -11.02
C HIS A 274 -2.11 -24.39 -10.94
N THR A 275 -2.67 -25.13 -9.97
CA THR A 275 -2.54 -26.59 -9.92
C THR A 275 -3.30 -27.22 -11.08
N PRO A 276 -2.89 -28.42 -11.57
CA PRO A 276 -3.51 -29.06 -12.73
C PRO A 276 -5.04 -29.20 -12.61
N GLU A 277 -5.57 -29.45 -11.40
CA GLU A 277 -6.99 -29.67 -11.13
C GLU A 277 -7.82 -28.38 -11.27
N LYS A 278 -7.20 -27.19 -11.21
CA LYS A 278 -7.90 -25.89 -11.21
C LYS A 278 -7.96 -25.22 -12.57
N ILE A 279 -7.63 -25.90 -13.67
CA ILE A 279 -7.61 -25.34 -15.03
C ILE A 279 -8.93 -24.63 -15.42
N SER A 280 -10.09 -25.15 -15.00
CA SER A 280 -11.39 -24.51 -15.32
C SER A 280 -11.50 -23.16 -14.63
N LEU A 281 -11.20 -23.09 -13.34
CA LEU A 281 -11.21 -21.84 -12.57
C LEU A 281 -10.16 -20.85 -13.10
N ALA A 282 -8.97 -21.33 -13.46
CA ALA A 282 -7.95 -20.47 -14.06
C ALA A 282 -8.43 -19.81 -15.36
N ARG A 283 -9.20 -20.52 -16.18
CA ARG A 283 -9.83 -19.94 -17.40
C ARG A 283 -10.87 -18.88 -17.05
N ASP A 284 -11.67 -19.07 -16.00
CA ASP A 284 -12.64 -18.06 -15.56
C ASP A 284 -11.93 -16.78 -15.10
N TYR A 285 -10.81 -16.90 -14.36
CA TYR A 285 -9.97 -15.77 -13.96
C TYR A 285 -9.33 -15.10 -15.18
N ALA A 286 -8.83 -15.86 -16.14
CA ALA A 286 -8.27 -15.33 -17.37
C ALA A 286 -9.31 -14.53 -18.18
N ALA A 287 -10.51 -15.05 -18.35
CA ALA A 287 -11.61 -14.34 -19.00
C ALA A 287 -12.03 -13.07 -18.25
N ALA A 288 -12.01 -13.10 -16.92
CA ALA A 288 -12.28 -11.93 -16.10
C ALA A 288 -11.18 -10.85 -16.21
N ALA A 289 -9.91 -11.25 -16.35
CA ALA A 289 -8.81 -10.34 -16.62
C ALA A 289 -8.96 -9.68 -18.01
N GLU A 290 -9.31 -10.45 -19.04
CA GLU A 290 -9.56 -9.93 -20.38
C GLU A 290 -10.74 -8.93 -20.40
N ALA A 291 -11.78 -9.15 -19.61
CA ALA A 291 -12.91 -8.24 -19.52
C ALA A 291 -12.55 -6.83 -19.04
N ASN A 292 -11.42 -6.66 -18.35
CA ASN A 292 -10.91 -5.36 -17.89
C ASN A 292 -10.15 -4.58 -18.99
N GLU A 293 -9.73 -5.24 -20.07
CA GLU A 293 -8.85 -4.63 -21.08
C GLU A 293 -9.44 -3.35 -21.68
N SER A 294 -10.76 -3.26 -21.87
CA SER A 294 -11.38 -2.05 -22.43
C SER A 294 -11.23 -0.83 -21.50
N VAL A 295 -11.35 -1.02 -20.18
CA VAL A 295 -11.11 0.05 -19.19
C VAL A 295 -9.63 0.40 -19.15
N LEU A 296 -8.78 -0.61 -19.11
CA LEU A 296 -7.34 -0.41 -18.99
C LEU A 296 -6.76 0.32 -20.22
N HIS A 297 -7.17 -0.04 -21.44
CA HIS A 297 -6.73 0.64 -22.65
C HIS A 297 -7.22 2.08 -22.78
N GLU A 298 -8.39 2.39 -22.23
CA GLU A 298 -8.90 3.76 -22.24
C GLU A 298 -8.14 4.68 -21.30
N TRP A 299 -7.70 4.15 -20.16
CA TRP A 299 -7.12 4.96 -19.08
C TRP A 299 -5.61 4.88 -18.97
N LEU A 300 -4.99 3.78 -19.38
CA LEU A 300 -3.58 3.50 -19.15
C LEU A 300 -2.84 3.08 -20.41
N ASN A 301 -1.54 3.32 -20.40
CA ASN A 301 -0.61 2.78 -21.39
C ASN A 301 -0.56 1.23 -21.34
N PRO A 302 -0.01 0.57 -22.37
CA PRO A 302 0.26 -0.87 -22.32
C PRO A 302 1.06 -1.27 -21.07
N ALA A 303 0.85 -2.49 -20.63
CA ALA A 303 1.53 -3.01 -19.43
C ALA A 303 3.05 -3.04 -19.62
N VAL A 304 3.78 -2.62 -18.59
CA VAL A 304 5.25 -2.68 -18.53
C VAL A 304 5.73 -3.96 -17.87
N GLN A 305 4.83 -4.65 -17.18
CA GLN A 305 5.03 -5.96 -16.57
C GLN A 305 3.83 -6.85 -16.92
N VAL A 306 4.01 -8.17 -16.83
CA VAL A 306 2.90 -9.10 -17.05
C VAL A 306 2.12 -9.24 -15.75
N PRO A 307 0.81 -8.90 -15.71
CA PRO A 307 -0.02 -9.18 -14.55
C PRO A 307 -0.03 -10.67 -14.28
N THR A 308 0.29 -11.08 -13.06
CA THR A 308 0.44 -12.49 -12.70
C THR A 308 -0.51 -12.87 -11.58
N VAL A 309 -1.21 -13.98 -11.74
CA VAL A 309 -2.09 -14.55 -10.73
C VAL A 309 -1.52 -15.92 -10.32
N ILE A 310 -1.29 -16.13 -9.05
CA ILE A 310 -0.71 -17.36 -8.50
C ILE A 310 -1.72 -17.98 -7.54
N GLU A 311 -2.06 -19.24 -7.79
CA GLU A 311 -2.98 -19.98 -6.93
C GLU A 311 -2.37 -20.24 -5.55
N LEU A 312 -3.15 -19.94 -4.51
CA LEU A 312 -2.97 -20.45 -3.16
C LEU A 312 -3.73 -21.78 -3.04
N THR A 313 -3.03 -22.83 -2.66
CA THR A 313 -3.59 -24.19 -2.67
C THR A 313 -4.68 -24.44 -1.63
N ASP A 314 -4.62 -23.74 -0.47
CA ASP A 314 -5.72 -23.78 0.52
C ASP A 314 -6.83 -22.80 0.10
N PRO A 315 -8.07 -23.30 -0.15
CA PRO A 315 -9.18 -22.46 -0.57
C PRO A 315 -9.67 -21.47 0.50
N ASN A 316 -9.24 -21.60 1.74
CA ASN A 316 -9.67 -20.72 2.84
C ASN A 316 -8.74 -19.52 3.08
N THR A 317 -7.59 -19.47 2.40
CA THR A 317 -6.62 -18.39 2.56
C THR A 317 -7.13 -17.06 2.00
N SER A 318 -6.63 -15.98 2.56
CA SER A 318 -6.91 -14.62 2.08
C SER A 318 -6.02 -14.27 0.89
N PRO A 319 -6.53 -13.57 -0.12
CA PRO A 319 -5.71 -13.04 -1.21
C PRO A 319 -4.65 -12.07 -0.72
N TYR A 320 -3.53 -12.01 -1.44
CA TYR A 320 -2.43 -11.09 -1.19
C TYR A 320 -1.91 -10.53 -2.51
N GLN A 321 -1.93 -9.21 -2.64
CA GLN A 321 -1.37 -8.51 -3.80
C GLN A 321 -0.01 -7.90 -3.44
N ASN A 322 0.95 -8.03 -4.35
CA ASN A 322 2.26 -7.41 -4.25
C ASN A 322 2.69 -6.91 -5.64
N GLY A 323 2.48 -5.62 -5.88
CA GLY A 323 2.64 -5.01 -7.19
C GLY A 323 1.76 -5.69 -8.25
N ALA A 324 2.37 -6.13 -9.34
CA ALA A 324 1.70 -6.80 -10.46
C ALA A 324 1.43 -8.29 -10.24
N VAL A 325 1.55 -8.80 -9.02
CA VAL A 325 1.32 -10.21 -8.67
C VAL A 325 0.21 -10.34 -7.64
N LEU A 326 -0.76 -11.21 -7.90
CA LEU A 326 -1.83 -11.57 -6.99
C LEU A 326 -1.71 -13.04 -6.60
N PHE A 327 -1.54 -13.31 -5.32
CA PHE A 327 -1.69 -14.64 -4.74
C PHE A 327 -3.13 -14.79 -4.26
N THR A 328 -3.86 -15.78 -4.76
CA THR A 328 -5.27 -15.97 -4.40
C THR A 328 -5.71 -17.41 -4.56
N PRO A 329 -6.53 -17.94 -3.66
CA PRO A 329 -7.18 -19.22 -3.93
C PRO A 329 -8.14 -19.05 -5.11
N LEU A 330 -8.04 -19.94 -6.10
CA LEU A 330 -8.99 -19.92 -7.21
C LEU A 330 -10.33 -20.48 -6.75
N ARG A 331 -11.34 -19.61 -6.74
CA ARG A 331 -12.72 -19.92 -6.31
C ARG A 331 -13.69 -19.63 -7.44
N GLN A 332 -14.77 -20.40 -7.47
CA GLN A 332 -15.88 -20.09 -8.37
C GLN A 332 -16.52 -18.76 -7.96
N SER A 333 -16.64 -17.85 -8.89
CA SER A 333 -17.27 -16.55 -8.70
C SER A 333 -17.75 -15.99 -10.04
N GLU A 334 -18.63 -15.01 -10.00
CA GLU A 334 -19.10 -14.32 -11.20
C GLU A 334 -17.98 -13.46 -11.82
N THR A 335 -17.96 -13.38 -13.14
CA THR A 335 -16.99 -12.58 -13.89
C THR A 335 -16.85 -11.14 -13.39
N PRO A 336 -17.92 -10.38 -13.06
CA PRO A 336 -17.77 -9.03 -12.55
C PRO A 336 -17.01 -8.93 -11.23
N THR A 337 -17.19 -9.90 -10.34
CA THR A 337 -16.48 -9.98 -9.06
C THR A 337 -14.99 -10.30 -9.28
N LEU A 338 -14.71 -11.29 -10.13
CA LEU A 338 -13.33 -11.63 -10.49
C LEU A 338 -12.63 -10.48 -11.22
N SER A 339 -13.33 -9.77 -12.11
CA SER A 339 -12.77 -8.59 -12.78
C SER A 339 -12.34 -7.51 -11.79
N LEU A 340 -13.17 -7.22 -10.77
CA LEU A 340 -12.83 -6.27 -9.73
C LEU A 340 -11.66 -6.74 -8.85
N LEU A 341 -11.55 -8.04 -8.59
CA LEU A 341 -10.42 -8.61 -7.87
C LEU A 341 -9.10 -8.48 -8.65
N LEU A 342 -9.14 -8.65 -9.98
CA LEU A 342 -7.97 -8.68 -10.83
C LEU A 342 -7.53 -7.29 -11.33
N LEU A 343 -8.45 -6.32 -11.37
CA LEU A 343 -8.16 -5.00 -11.90
C LEU A 343 -6.98 -4.30 -11.20
N PRO A 344 -6.85 -4.33 -9.87
CA PRO A 344 -5.71 -3.70 -9.17
C PRO A 344 -4.35 -4.23 -9.64
N VAL A 345 -4.18 -5.53 -9.79
CA VAL A 345 -2.91 -6.12 -10.24
C VAL A 345 -2.60 -5.76 -11.70
N GLN A 346 -3.63 -5.64 -12.54
CA GLN A 346 -3.46 -5.21 -13.92
C GLN A 346 -3.13 -3.71 -14.03
N VAL A 347 -3.64 -2.88 -13.12
CA VAL A 347 -3.27 -1.47 -12.99
C VAL A 347 -1.82 -1.33 -12.55
N ALA A 348 -1.41 -2.04 -11.51
CA ALA A 348 -0.02 -2.04 -11.03
C ALA A 348 0.98 -2.48 -12.12
N ALA A 349 0.59 -3.43 -12.98
CA ALA A 349 1.39 -3.88 -14.11
C ALA A 349 1.57 -2.80 -15.20
N ARG A 350 0.66 -1.82 -15.29
CA ARG A 350 0.65 -0.77 -16.32
C ARG A 350 1.15 0.57 -15.81
N PHE A 351 0.93 0.85 -14.53
CA PHE A 351 1.17 2.16 -13.95
C PHE A 351 1.93 2.04 -12.60
N PRO A 352 3.22 1.67 -12.63
CA PRO A 352 4.04 1.75 -11.44
C PRO A 352 4.30 3.24 -11.09
N SER A 353 4.23 3.61 -9.81
CA SER A 353 4.52 4.96 -9.33
C SER A 353 5.38 4.90 -8.06
N PRO A 354 6.37 5.82 -7.89
CA PRO A 354 7.11 5.93 -6.64
C PRO A 354 6.24 6.47 -5.49
N HIS A 355 5.08 7.05 -5.80
CA HIS A 355 4.12 7.56 -4.83
C HIS A 355 2.98 6.58 -4.64
N ARG A 356 2.92 5.92 -3.49
CA ARG A 356 1.91 4.90 -3.18
C ARG A 356 0.47 5.40 -3.32
N TRP A 357 0.18 6.65 -2.94
CA TRP A 357 -1.16 7.19 -3.07
C TRP A 357 -1.66 7.26 -4.52
N ILE A 358 -0.74 7.49 -5.48
CA ILE A 358 -1.07 7.47 -6.90
C ILE A 358 -1.40 6.03 -7.32
N GLU A 359 -0.54 5.08 -6.98
CA GLU A 359 -0.72 3.68 -7.36
C GLU A 359 -1.98 3.07 -6.72
N ASP A 360 -2.08 3.11 -5.39
CA ASP A 360 -3.20 2.52 -4.64
C ASP A 360 -4.52 3.25 -4.90
N GLY A 361 -4.49 4.59 -4.96
CA GLY A 361 -5.66 5.41 -5.29
C GLY A 361 -6.17 5.18 -6.71
N LEU A 362 -5.26 5.05 -7.69
CA LEU A 362 -5.61 4.78 -9.08
C LEU A 362 -6.20 3.36 -9.26
N GLN A 363 -5.64 2.37 -8.58
CA GLN A 363 -6.19 1.01 -8.59
C GLN A 363 -7.66 1.02 -8.15
N ARG A 364 -7.97 1.66 -7.02
CA ARG A 364 -9.34 1.75 -6.52
C ARG A 364 -10.22 2.64 -7.42
N PHE A 365 -9.71 3.77 -7.91
CA PHE A 365 -10.43 4.64 -8.83
C PHE A 365 -10.87 3.89 -10.10
N LEU A 366 -10.01 3.07 -10.71
CA LEU A 366 -10.37 2.31 -11.90
C LEU A 366 -11.37 1.17 -11.60
N GLN A 367 -11.37 0.61 -10.37
CA GLN A 367 -12.47 -0.25 -9.94
C GLN A 367 -13.80 0.53 -9.91
N VAL A 368 -13.82 1.76 -9.37
CA VAL A 368 -15.01 2.64 -9.35
C VAL A 368 -15.47 2.94 -10.78
N VAL A 369 -14.57 3.28 -11.69
CA VAL A 369 -14.88 3.49 -13.13
C VAL A 369 -15.46 2.22 -13.77
N SER A 370 -14.90 1.05 -13.46
CA SER A 370 -15.44 -0.25 -13.94
C SER A 370 -16.85 -0.50 -13.43
N VAL A 371 -17.14 -0.15 -12.17
CA VAL A 371 -18.50 -0.23 -11.60
C VAL A 371 -19.43 0.78 -12.27
N GLU A 372 -18.97 2.02 -12.53
CA GLU A 372 -19.75 3.06 -13.22
C GLU A 372 -20.27 2.60 -14.58
N ARG A 373 -19.43 1.92 -15.37
CA ARG A 373 -19.83 1.39 -16.69
C ARG A 373 -21.00 0.40 -16.61
N ARG A 374 -21.09 -0.36 -15.53
CA ARG A 374 -22.14 -1.38 -15.30
C ARG A 374 -23.37 -0.81 -14.58
N SER A 375 -23.16 0.03 -13.60
CA SER A 375 -24.19 0.47 -12.64
C SER A 375 -24.41 1.98 -12.64
N ARG A 376 -23.82 2.70 -13.63
CA ARG A 376 -23.85 4.16 -13.75
C ARG A 376 -23.26 4.86 -12.53
N ARG A 377 -23.24 6.21 -12.53
CA ARG A 377 -22.67 7.04 -11.46
C ARG A 377 -23.16 6.67 -10.06
N LYS A 378 -24.46 6.37 -9.92
CA LYS A 378 -25.03 5.99 -8.60
C LYS A 378 -24.36 4.76 -8.01
N GLY A 379 -24.19 3.70 -8.80
CA GLY A 379 -23.51 2.48 -8.35
C GLY A 379 -22.02 2.70 -8.06
N ALA A 380 -21.36 3.55 -8.86
CA ALA A 380 -19.97 3.94 -8.63
C ALA A 380 -19.78 4.68 -7.30
N LEU A 381 -20.66 5.64 -7.00
CA LEU A 381 -20.60 6.38 -5.73
C LEU A 381 -20.90 5.48 -4.53
N GLN A 382 -21.84 4.54 -4.64
CA GLN A 382 -22.07 3.53 -3.58
C GLN A 382 -20.83 2.65 -3.33
N PHE A 383 -20.10 2.30 -4.38
CA PHE A 383 -18.85 1.52 -4.25
C PHE A 383 -17.71 2.35 -3.66
N LEU A 384 -17.67 3.65 -3.96
CA LEU A 384 -16.72 4.59 -3.37
C LEU A 384 -17.01 4.86 -1.89
N ASP A 385 -18.29 4.90 -1.51
CA ASP A 385 -18.80 5.16 -0.15
C ASP A 385 -18.34 4.12 0.89
N GLU A 386 -17.92 2.91 0.46
CA GLU A 386 -17.35 1.89 1.35
C GLU A 386 -16.16 2.41 2.18
N TYR A 387 -15.44 3.40 1.66
CA TYR A 387 -14.30 4.03 2.35
C TYR A 387 -14.66 5.27 3.16
N LEU A 388 -15.88 5.81 3.04
CA LEU A 388 -16.23 7.08 3.67
C LEU A 388 -16.19 7.00 5.20
N ALA A 389 -16.87 6.02 5.80
CA ALA A 389 -16.90 5.90 7.26
C ALA A 389 -15.52 5.61 7.88
N PRO A 390 -14.69 4.69 7.33
CA PRO A 390 -13.30 4.53 7.78
C PRO A 390 -12.48 5.81 7.63
N LEU A 391 -12.64 6.56 6.53
CA LEU A 391 -11.92 7.79 6.27
C LEU A 391 -12.31 8.91 7.26
N VAL A 392 -13.60 9.11 7.51
CA VAL A 392 -14.07 10.07 8.52
C VAL A 392 -13.49 9.75 9.89
N LYS A 393 -13.50 8.47 10.29
CA LYS A 393 -12.91 8.02 11.56
C LYS A 393 -11.40 8.29 11.64
N ALA A 394 -10.66 8.05 10.56
CA ALA A 394 -9.22 8.32 10.49
C ALA A 394 -8.93 9.83 10.67
N GLU A 395 -9.68 10.68 9.98
CA GLU A 395 -9.54 12.15 10.07
C GLU A 395 -9.97 12.71 11.44
N GLU A 396 -11.00 12.16 12.08
CA GLU A 396 -11.40 12.54 13.45
C GLU A 396 -10.30 12.18 14.46
N SER A 397 -9.68 11.01 14.31
CA SER A 397 -8.58 10.57 15.18
C SER A 397 -7.35 11.48 15.05
N ALA A 398 -7.06 11.97 13.85
CA ALA A 398 -5.98 12.92 13.57
C ALA A 398 -6.25 14.32 14.16
N SER A 399 -7.52 14.71 14.27
CA SER A 399 -7.94 16.06 14.74
C SER A 399 -8.10 16.16 16.26
N ALA A 400 -8.01 15.06 17.02
CA ALA A 400 -8.20 15.06 18.47
C ALA A 400 -7.07 15.83 19.20
N GLU A 401 -7.45 16.81 20.05
CA GLU A 401 -6.52 17.67 20.81
C GLU A 401 -5.55 16.90 21.72
N PRO A 402 -4.30 17.41 21.92
CA PRO A 402 -3.32 16.85 22.84
C PRO A 402 -3.83 16.89 24.30
N GLY A 403 -4.39 15.79 24.81
CA GLY A 403 -4.87 15.71 26.21
C GLY A 403 -6.18 14.96 26.43
N SER A 404 -6.90 14.60 25.40
CA SER A 404 -8.06 13.71 25.49
C SER A 404 -7.58 12.27 25.69
N ALA A 405 -8.27 11.51 26.58
CA ALA A 405 -7.95 10.11 26.90
C ALA A 405 -8.05 9.13 25.71
N ALA A 406 -8.33 9.64 24.51
CA ALA A 406 -8.38 8.91 23.24
C ALA A 406 -7.09 9.03 22.42
N LYS A 407 -6.02 9.62 22.93
CA LYS A 407 -4.71 9.56 22.27
C LYS A 407 -4.15 8.15 22.41
N SER A 408 -4.26 7.39 21.33
CA SER A 408 -3.24 6.42 20.98
C SER A 408 -1.89 7.16 20.95
N THR A 409 -0.82 6.48 21.30
CA THR A 409 0.56 6.96 21.36
C THR A 409 1.10 7.48 20.00
N ASP A 410 0.26 7.58 18.97
CA ASP A 410 0.58 8.01 17.61
C ASP A 410 0.54 9.53 17.50
N SER A 411 1.62 10.18 17.94
CA SER A 411 1.83 11.62 17.76
C SER A 411 2.10 12.04 16.30
N HIS A 412 2.05 11.11 15.34
CA HIS A 412 2.34 11.35 13.92
C HIS A 412 1.09 11.59 13.05
N ALA A 413 -0.11 11.24 13.51
CA ALA A 413 -1.33 11.29 12.70
C ALA A 413 -1.69 12.71 12.17
N ALA A 414 -1.27 13.76 12.83
CA ALA A 414 -1.52 15.14 12.40
C ALA A 414 -0.63 15.59 11.22
N ASP A 415 0.49 14.91 10.99
CA ASP A 415 1.45 15.23 9.93
C ASP A 415 1.38 14.25 8.74
N ASP A 416 0.54 13.21 8.81
CA ASP A 416 0.40 12.20 7.77
C ASP A 416 -0.34 12.73 6.55
N THR A 417 0.39 12.89 5.47
CA THR A 417 -0.12 13.31 4.16
C THR A 417 -0.18 12.12 3.22
N LEU A 418 -0.85 12.26 2.08
CA LEU A 418 -0.82 11.21 1.05
C LEU A 418 0.60 10.94 0.50
N LEU A 419 1.55 11.84 0.72
CA LEU A 419 2.93 11.66 0.27
C LEU A 419 3.74 10.74 1.17
N ASN A 420 3.42 10.66 2.47
CA ASN A 420 4.24 9.97 3.46
C ASN A 420 3.47 8.96 4.35
N THR A 421 2.14 8.91 4.24
CA THR A 421 1.34 7.94 5.00
C THR A 421 1.58 6.50 4.54
N SER A 422 1.46 5.57 5.46
CA SER A 422 1.36 4.13 5.22
C SER A 422 -0.05 3.58 5.43
N ASP A 423 -1.00 4.43 5.86
CA ASP A 423 -2.38 4.02 6.11
C ASP A 423 -3.11 3.70 4.80
N GLU A 424 -3.53 2.45 4.64
CA GLU A 424 -4.25 1.98 3.45
C GLU A 424 -5.61 2.69 3.24
N ILE A 425 -6.25 3.17 4.32
CA ILE A 425 -7.51 3.92 4.23
C ILE A 425 -7.25 5.26 3.55
N LEU A 426 -6.14 5.91 3.89
CA LEU A 426 -5.74 7.16 3.24
C LEU A 426 -5.25 6.88 1.81
N LEU A 427 -4.37 5.91 1.61
CA LEU A 427 -3.81 5.61 0.28
C LEU A 427 -4.88 5.20 -0.73
N ARG A 428 -5.71 4.22 -0.40
CA ARG A 428 -6.77 3.70 -1.28
C ARG A 428 -8.04 4.51 -1.20
N GLY A 429 -8.54 4.80 0.01
CA GLY A 429 -9.78 5.51 0.22
C GLY A 429 -9.68 6.97 -0.19
N LYS A 430 -8.90 7.80 0.52
CA LYS A 430 -8.72 9.21 0.19
C LYS A 430 -8.14 9.39 -1.22
N GLY A 431 -7.14 8.58 -1.61
CA GLY A 431 -6.56 8.59 -2.94
C GLY A 431 -7.58 8.37 -4.06
N SER A 432 -8.51 7.42 -3.90
CA SER A 432 -9.57 7.18 -4.90
C SER A 432 -10.56 8.34 -5.01
N PHE A 433 -10.92 9.00 -3.91
CA PHE A 433 -11.72 10.23 -3.93
C PHE A 433 -10.97 11.38 -4.60
N VAL A 434 -9.66 11.51 -4.37
CA VAL A 434 -8.82 12.50 -5.07
C VAL A 434 -8.89 12.30 -6.58
N PHE A 435 -8.71 11.08 -7.09
CA PHE A 435 -8.84 10.79 -8.52
C PHE A 435 -10.25 11.05 -9.04
N TRP A 436 -11.29 10.70 -8.28
CA TRP A 436 -12.67 10.95 -8.67
C TRP A 436 -12.98 12.44 -8.76
N MET A 437 -12.57 13.23 -7.77
CA MET A 437 -12.73 14.70 -7.78
C MET A 437 -11.92 15.36 -8.91
N LEU A 438 -10.69 14.91 -9.17
CA LEU A 438 -9.89 15.38 -10.30
C LEU A 438 -10.60 15.10 -11.64
N ARG A 439 -11.13 13.89 -11.81
CA ARG A 439 -11.96 13.53 -12.98
C ARG A 439 -13.16 14.45 -13.14
N ASP A 440 -13.90 14.68 -12.06
CA ASP A 440 -15.07 15.54 -12.05
C ASP A 440 -14.72 17.02 -12.37
N MET A 441 -13.55 17.50 -11.95
CA MET A 441 -13.08 18.87 -12.21
C MET A 441 -12.45 19.05 -13.60
N MET A 442 -11.68 18.06 -14.07
CA MET A 442 -10.86 18.17 -15.28
C MET A 442 -11.49 17.49 -16.48
N GLY A 443 -12.38 16.53 -16.26
CA GLY A 443 -12.94 15.62 -17.26
C GLY A 443 -12.03 14.44 -17.56
N ASP A 444 -12.62 13.39 -18.15
CA ASP A 444 -11.93 12.12 -18.46
C ASP A 444 -10.70 12.33 -19.33
N GLU A 445 -10.82 13.09 -20.43
CA GLU A 445 -9.74 13.31 -21.40
C GLU A 445 -8.47 13.91 -20.76
N ALA A 446 -8.62 14.89 -19.87
CA ALA A 446 -7.47 15.53 -19.24
C ALA A 446 -6.77 14.59 -18.26
N LEU A 447 -7.54 13.82 -17.46
CA LEU A 447 -6.98 12.86 -16.53
C LEU A 447 -6.32 11.68 -17.28
N GLN A 448 -6.96 11.14 -18.30
CA GLN A 448 -6.40 10.10 -19.18
C GLN A 448 -5.10 10.57 -19.84
N HIS A 449 -5.06 11.81 -20.34
CA HIS A 449 -3.85 12.38 -20.93
C HIS A 449 -2.71 12.47 -19.91
N ALA A 450 -2.98 12.94 -18.69
CA ALA A 450 -1.98 13.02 -17.62
C ALA A 450 -1.43 11.63 -17.26
N LEU A 451 -2.32 10.62 -17.13
CA LEU A 451 -1.92 9.23 -16.86
C LEU A 451 -1.09 8.64 -18.01
N ALA A 452 -1.47 8.89 -19.28
CA ALA A 452 -0.73 8.41 -20.43
C ALA A 452 0.66 9.08 -20.58
N THR A 453 0.78 10.33 -20.13
CA THR A 453 2.04 11.10 -20.21
C THR A 453 2.96 10.82 -19.01
N TYR A 454 2.43 10.34 -17.90
CA TYR A 454 3.19 10.04 -16.68
C TYR A 454 4.36 9.08 -16.94
N ARG A 455 5.51 9.41 -16.34
CA ARG A 455 6.73 8.59 -16.41
C ARG A 455 7.31 8.42 -15.00
N PRO A 456 7.35 7.21 -14.44
CA PRO A 456 7.83 6.95 -13.08
C PRO A 456 9.24 7.51 -12.81
N GLY A 457 10.16 7.38 -13.77
CA GLY A 457 11.53 7.88 -13.64
C GLY A 457 11.67 9.41 -13.66
N ALA A 458 10.64 10.14 -14.09
CA ALA A 458 10.59 11.60 -14.08
C ALA A 458 9.87 12.15 -12.81
N ASP A 459 9.20 11.28 -12.06
CA ASP A 459 8.46 11.64 -10.83
C ASP A 459 9.41 11.78 -9.63
N LEU A 460 10.25 12.80 -9.70
CA LEU A 460 11.21 13.15 -8.63
C LEU A 460 10.69 14.28 -7.73
N ASN A 461 9.55 14.88 -8.09
CA ASN A 461 8.94 15.99 -7.37
C ASN A 461 7.48 15.68 -7.10
N PRO A 462 6.98 15.85 -5.86
CA PRO A 462 5.58 15.63 -5.53
C PRO A 462 4.57 16.36 -6.44
N ALA A 463 4.95 17.51 -7.01
CA ALA A 463 4.11 18.28 -7.93
C ALA A 463 4.11 17.75 -9.37
N TYR A 464 4.85 16.70 -9.70
CA TYR A 464 4.97 16.20 -11.08
C TYR A 464 3.59 15.82 -11.67
N PHE A 465 2.82 15.03 -10.97
CA PHE A 465 1.48 14.62 -11.43
C PHE A 465 0.51 15.81 -11.54
N GLN A 466 0.55 16.76 -10.59
CA GLN A 466 -0.21 18.01 -10.66
C GLN A 466 0.13 18.80 -11.94
N ASN A 467 1.41 18.91 -12.26
CA ASN A 467 1.87 19.65 -13.45
C ASN A 467 1.35 19.01 -14.74
N LEU A 468 1.38 17.68 -14.85
CA LEU A 468 0.82 16.96 -16.00
C LEU A 468 -0.68 17.24 -16.19
N LEU A 469 -1.45 17.29 -15.11
CA LEU A 469 -2.86 17.64 -15.16
C LEU A 469 -3.10 19.09 -15.64
N GLN A 470 -2.25 20.02 -15.20
CA GLN A 470 -2.37 21.45 -15.56
C GLN A 470 -1.93 21.73 -16.98
N GLU A 471 -1.01 20.95 -17.56
CA GLU A 471 -0.63 21.07 -18.98
C GLU A 471 -1.81 20.85 -19.93
N GLY A 472 -2.71 19.91 -19.60
CA GLY A 472 -3.90 19.59 -20.40
C GLY A 472 -5.01 20.65 -20.34
N LYS A 473 -5.14 21.36 -19.23
CA LYS A 473 -6.10 22.46 -19.05
C LYS A 473 -5.47 23.50 -18.11
N LYS A 474 -5.46 24.76 -18.51
CA LYS A 474 -4.97 25.89 -17.68
C LYS A 474 -5.94 26.16 -16.53
N ARG A 475 -6.01 25.23 -15.59
CA ARG A 475 -6.80 25.35 -14.37
C ARG A 475 -5.85 25.30 -13.16
N ASP A 476 -6.03 26.23 -12.23
CA ASP A 476 -5.29 26.22 -10.98
C ASP A 476 -5.76 25.03 -10.10
N LEU A 477 -4.85 24.09 -9.85
CA LEU A 477 -5.03 22.94 -8.97
C LEU A 477 -4.16 23.02 -7.71
N GLU A 478 -3.37 24.08 -7.52
CA GLU A 478 -2.46 24.20 -6.38
C GLU A 478 -3.21 24.05 -5.06
N TRP A 479 -4.34 24.74 -4.93
CA TRP A 479 -5.19 24.65 -3.76
C TRP A 479 -5.72 23.23 -3.47
N PHE A 480 -6.04 22.48 -4.53
CA PHE A 480 -6.60 21.15 -4.40
C PHE A 480 -5.54 20.18 -3.90
N PHE A 481 -4.34 20.22 -4.51
CA PHE A 481 -3.23 19.40 -4.08
C PHE A 481 -2.72 19.79 -2.69
N ASP A 482 -2.73 21.08 -2.33
CA ASP A 482 -2.40 21.54 -0.97
C ASP A 482 -3.36 20.97 0.08
N ASP A 483 -4.68 21.01 -0.19
CA ASP A 483 -5.69 20.55 0.76
C ASP A 483 -5.77 19.01 0.86
N TRP A 484 -5.54 18.28 -0.25
CA TRP A 484 -5.86 16.86 -0.32
C TRP A 484 -4.64 15.93 -0.39
N VAL A 485 -3.49 16.40 -0.86
CA VAL A 485 -2.30 15.58 -1.13
C VAL A 485 -1.09 16.00 -0.30
N TYR A 486 -0.73 17.30 -0.33
CA TYR A 486 0.51 17.77 0.29
C TYR A 486 0.38 18.04 1.78
N ARG A 487 -0.83 18.26 2.25
CA ARG A 487 -1.13 18.44 3.67
C ARG A 487 -2.32 17.58 4.06
N ASN A 488 -2.38 17.21 5.31
CA ASN A 488 -3.57 16.59 5.89
C ASN A 488 -4.45 17.69 6.50
N ARG A 489 -5.33 18.30 5.67
CA ARG A 489 -6.26 19.33 6.11
C ARG A 489 -7.52 18.76 6.76
N GLY A 490 -7.78 17.46 6.63
CA GLY A 490 -9.03 16.83 7.01
C GLY A 490 -10.06 16.83 5.86
N LEU A 491 -11.33 16.79 6.21
CA LEU A 491 -12.44 16.71 5.26
C LEU A 491 -13.30 17.98 5.26
N PRO A 492 -14.04 18.27 4.18
CA PRO A 492 -15.09 19.28 4.17
C PRO A 492 -16.31 18.87 4.99
N ASP A 493 -17.18 19.84 5.27
CA ASP A 493 -18.49 19.68 5.89
C ASP A 493 -19.45 20.68 5.23
N PHE A 494 -20.23 20.20 4.25
CA PHE A 494 -21.06 21.08 3.44
C PHE A 494 -22.48 21.18 3.96
N ARG A 495 -23.10 22.36 3.78
CA ARG A 495 -24.54 22.52 3.90
C ARG A 495 -25.07 23.52 2.88
N VAL A 496 -26.33 23.40 2.53
CA VAL A 496 -27.04 24.46 1.81
C VAL A 496 -27.45 25.51 2.81
N GLU A 497 -26.84 26.70 2.73
CA GLU A 497 -27.23 27.84 3.60
C GLU A 497 -28.58 28.42 3.18
N ASN A 498 -28.77 28.63 1.87
CA ASN A 498 -30.03 29.10 1.31
C ASN A 498 -30.13 28.80 -0.19
N ALA A 499 -31.39 28.89 -0.69
CA ALA A 499 -31.68 28.81 -2.11
C ALA A 499 -32.73 29.86 -2.48
N TYR A 500 -32.36 30.78 -3.37
CA TYR A 500 -33.25 31.83 -3.88
C TYR A 500 -33.74 31.46 -5.26
N VAL A 501 -35.08 31.57 -5.45
CA VAL A 501 -35.75 31.30 -6.71
C VAL A 501 -36.32 32.58 -7.26
N ARG A 502 -35.96 32.94 -8.49
CA ARG A 502 -36.49 34.15 -9.17
C ARG A 502 -37.07 33.77 -10.54
N PRO A 503 -38.32 34.14 -10.84
CA PRO A 503 -38.86 34.07 -12.20
C PRO A 503 -38.01 34.96 -13.13
N LEU A 504 -37.74 34.49 -14.34
CA LEU A 504 -37.19 35.34 -15.40
C LEU A 504 -38.31 36.18 -15.99
N LEU A 505 -38.25 37.51 -15.76
CA LEU A 505 -39.25 38.47 -16.25
C LEU A 505 -39.29 38.48 -17.78
N GLY A 506 -40.51 38.31 -18.34
CA GLY A 506 -40.74 38.33 -19.79
C GLY A 506 -40.51 37.01 -20.51
N ASP A 507 -40.21 35.94 -19.82
CA ASP A 507 -40.02 34.61 -20.41
C ASP A 507 -41.32 33.78 -20.41
N PRO A 508 -41.94 33.54 -21.59
CA PRO A 508 -43.13 32.69 -21.68
C PRO A 508 -42.91 31.24 -21.31
N SER A 509 -41.64 30.80 -21.24
CA SER A 509 -41.27 29.41 -20.94
C SER A 509 -41.31 29.03 -19.47
N LYS A 510 -41.63 29.98 -18.55
CA LYS A 510 -41.65 29.78 -17.09
C LYS A 510 -40.32 29.34 -16.48
N ILE A 511 -39.19 29.64 -17.15
CA ILE A 511 -37.86 29.37 -16.62
C ILE A 511 -37.63 30.20 -15.36
N VAL A 512 -37.06 29.58 -14.35
CA VAL A 512 -36.68 30.26 -13.11
C VAL A 512 -35.16 30.22 -12.92
N LEU A 513 -34.61 31.32 -12.39
CA LEU A 513 -33.21 31.37 -11.97
C LEU A 513 -33.13 30.94 -10.51
N VAL A 514 -32.36 29.92 -10.24
CA VAL A 514 -32.05 29.42 -8.89
C VAL A 514 -30.65 29.84 -8.53
N THR A 515 -30.48 30.48 -7.38
CA THR A 515 -29.18 30.80 -6.78
C THR A 515 -29.08 30.02 -5.48
N VAL A 516 -28.11 29.13 -5.39
CA VAL A 516 -27.86 28.31 -4.20
C VAL A 516 -26.57 28.75 -3.54
N THR A 517 -26.60 29.04 -2.25
CA THR A 517 -25.41 29.33 -1.44
C THR A 517 -25.06 28.10 -0.62
N VAL A 518 -23.86 27.61 -0.80
CA VAL A 518 -23.27 26.49 -0.07
C VAL A 518 -22.25 27.05 0.91
N GLU A 519 -22.29 26.57 2.15
CA GLU A 519 -21.29 26.80 3.18
C GLU A 519 -20.47 25.52 3.38
N ASN A 520 -19.16 25.66 3.50
CA ASN A 520 -18.25 24.61 3.93
C ASN A 520 -17.72 24.96 5.32
N ARG A 521 -18.04 24.16 6.33
CA ARG A 521 -17.59 24.33 7.72
C ARG A 521 -16.34 23.52 8.03
N GLY A 522 -15.97 22.59 7.11
CA GLY A 522 -14.80 21.72 7.27
C GLY A 522 -13.50 22.37 6.78
N ASN A 523 -12.43 21.62 6.89
CA ASN A 523 -11.05 22.08 6.77
C ASN A 523 -10.46 21.92 5.35
N ALA A 524 -11.06 21.13 4.47
CA ALA A 524 -10.64 20.98 3.07
C ALA A 524 -11.65 21.61 2.12
N GLY A 525 -11.17 22.25 1.05
CA GLY A 525 -12.01 22.79 -0.01
C GLY A 525 -12.34 21.74 -1.07
N ALA A 526 -13.50 21.88 -1.74
CA ALA A 526 -13.80 21.08 -2.92
C ALA A 526 -14.72 21.79 -3.91
N GLU A 527 -14.70 21.32 -5.15
CA GLU A 527 -15.72 21.65 -6.13
C GLU A 527 -16.84 20.62 -6.04
N VAL A 528 -17.91 20.98 -5.35
CA VAL A 528 -19.00 20.08 -5.00
C VAL A 528 -20.18 20.21 -5.95
N PRO A 529 -20.82 19.10 -6.37
CA PRO A 529 -22.06 19.17 -7.14
C PRO A 529 -23.24 19.62 -6.27
N VAL A 530 -24.04 20.51 -6.80
CA VAL A 530 -25.31 20.96 -6.22
C VAL A 530 -26.44 20.51 -7.14
N VAL A 531 -27.25 19.59 -6.67
CA VAL A 531 -28.37 18.99 -7.40
C VAL A 531 -29.62 19.79 -7.09
N ILE A 532 -30.20 20.44 -8.10
CA ILE A 532 -31.43 21.17 -8.02
C ILE A 532 -32.56 20.28 -8.57
N GLN A 533 -33.46 19.85 -7.72
CA GLN A 533 -34.57 18.96 -8.09
C GLN A 533 -35.81 19.77 -8.43
N THR A 534 -36.41 19.46 -9.56
CA THR A 534 -37.68 20.05 -10.04
C THR A 534 -38.67 18.95 -10.40
N PRO A 535 -39.96 19.22 -10.51
CA PRO A 535 -40.94 18.26 -10.99
C PRO A 535 -40.65 17.68 -12.38
N SER A 536 -39.85 18.39 -13.20
CA SER A 536 -39.47 18.00 -14.56
C SER A 536 -38.10 17.32 -14.67
N GLY A 537 -37.38 17.15 -13.55
CA GLY A 537 -36.06 16.51 -13.53
C GLY A 537 -35.05 17.25 -12.67
N GLU A 538 -33.81 16.82 -12.74
CA GLU A 538 -32.71 17.36 -11.95
C GLU A 538 -31.76 18.22 -12.79
N ARG A 539 -31.18 19.24 -12.18
CA ARG A 539 -30.11 20.05 -12.74
C ARG A 539 -28.94 20.09 -11.78
N VAL A 540 -27.76 19.79 -12.27
CA VAL A 540 -26.52 19.84 -11.47
C VAL A 540 -25.73 21.10 -11.83
N VAL A 541 -25.26 21.82 -10.82
CA VAL A 541 -24.28 22.91 -10.94
C VAL A 541 -23.13 22.63 -10.00
N ARG A 542 -21.89 22.84 -10.44
CA ARG A 542 -20.72 22.65 -9.59
C ARG A 542 -20.29 23.96 -8.96
N VAL A 543 -20.00 23.92 -7.67
CA VAL A 543 -19.63 25.11 -6.88
C VAL A 543 -18.32 24.82 -6.16
N LEU A 544 -17.30 25.65 -6.40
CA LEU A 544 -16.06 25.60 -5.63
C LEU A 544 -16.26 26.29 -4.28
N VAL A 545 -16.17 25.54 -3.19
CA VAL A 545 -16.30 26.05 -1.83
C VAL A 545 -15.03 25.72 -1.05
N ARG A 546 -14.27 26.75 -0.69
CA ARG A 546 -13.04 26.61 0.11
C ARG A 546 -13.37 26.29 1.57
N ALA A 547 -12.37 25.80 2.30
CA ALA A 547 -12.48 25.59 3.74
C ALA A 547 -12.99 26.85 4.46
N HIS A 548 -13.97 26.69 5.35
CA HIS A 548 -14.59 27.76 6.15
C HIS A 548 -15.15 28.93 5.34
N GLN A 549 -15.56 28.68 4.09
CA GLN A 549 -16.10 29.72 3.21
C GLN A 549 -17.50 29.38 2.70
N LYS A 550 -18.12 30.37 2.09
CA LYS A 550 -19.39 30.26 1.38
C LYS A 550 -19.19 30.61 -0.08
N ALA A 551 -19.88 29.88 -0.94
CA ALA A 551 -19.90 30.19 -2.36
C ALA A 551 -21.30 29.95 -2.94
N SER A 552 -21.63 30.66 -4.03
CA SER A 552 -22.96 30.56 -4.65
C SER A 552 -22.85 30.06 -6.09
N GLY A 553 -23.69 29.07 -6.42
CA GLY A 553 -23.94 28.60 -7.76
C GLY A 553 -25.27 29.14 -8.31
N ARG A 554 -25.36 29.32 -9.63
CA ARG A 554 -26.57 29.75 -10.31
C ARG A 554 -26.93 28.83 -11.45
N SER A 555 -28.20 28.51 -11.58
CA SER A 555 -28.69 27.70 -12.70
C SER A 555 -30.09 28.11 -13.10
N GLN A 556 -30.39 28.01 -14.38
CA GLN A 556 -31.73 28.12 -14.91
C GLN A 556 -32.39 26.75 -14.94
N VAL A 557 -33.61 26.65 -14.43
CA VAL A 557 -34.39 25.43 -14.42
C VAL A 557 -35.78 25.66 -15.01
N PRO A 558 -36.39 24.64 -15.67
CA PRO A 558 -37.63 24.79 -16.41
C PRO A 558 -38.89 24.91 -15.53
N ALA A 559 -38.76 24.67 -14.24
CA ALA A 559 -39.84 24.75 -13.26
C ALA A 559 -39.29 25.15 -11.88
N PRO A 560 -40.11 25.70 -10.98
CA PRO A 560 -39.70 25.97 -9.62
C PRO A 560 -39.14 24.69 -8.96
N PRO A 561 -37.95 24.78 -8.33
CA PRO A 561 -37.37 23.64 -7.65
C PRO A 561 -38.13 23.31 -6.36
N THR A 562 -38.13 22.05 -5.99
CA THR A 562 -38.72 21.56 -4.74
C THR A 562 -37.67 21.32 -3.67
N LYS A 563 -36.46 21.02 -4.11
CA LYS A 563 -35.39 20.61 -3.21
C LYS A 563 -34.01 20.89 -3.83
N VAL A 564 -33.05 21.20 -2.98
CA VAL A 564 -31.63 21.29 -3.34
C VAL A 564 -30.83 20.35 -2.47
N VAL A 565 -29.91 19.62 -3.07
CA VAL A 565 -28.98 18.74 -2.36
C VAL A 565 -27.56 19.13 -2.75
N VAL A 566 -26.70 19.41 -1.78
CA VAL A 566 -25.27 19.58 -1.99
C VAL A 566 -24.57 18.24 -1.78
N ASN A 567 -23.60 17.95 -2.63
CA ASN A 567 -22.83 16.72 -2.65
C ASN A 567 -23.67 15.46 -2.95
N ASP A 568 -23.35 14.79 -4.03
CA ASP A 568 -23.96 13.52 -4.43
C ASP A 568 -23.21 12.29 -3.90
N GLY A 569 -22.23 12.48 -3.00
CA GLY A 569 -21.31 11.47 -2.49
C GLY A 569 -19.98 11.39 -3.27
N SER A 570 -19.77 12.29 -4.25
CA SER A 570 -18.51 12.36 -5.01
C SER A 570 -17.36 13.04 -4.28
N VAL A 571 -17.66 13.76 -3.20
CA VAL A 571 -16.68 14.38 -2.32
C VAL A 571 -16.84 13.77 -0.93
N PRO A 572 -15.77 13.22 -0.31
CA PRO A 572 -15.88 12.72 1.06
C PRO A 572 -16.06 13.91 2.02
N GLU A 573 -16.99 13.80 2.96
CA GLU A 573 -17.28 14.84 3.95
C GLU A 573 -17.60 14.25 5.32
N ILE A 574 -17.44 15.08 6.36
CA ILE A 574 -17.63 14.67 7.75
C ILE A 574 -19.10 14.34 8.05
N ASN A 575 -20.02 15.20 7.55
CA ASN A 575 -21.44 15.07 7.85
C ASN A 575 -22.27 15.41 6.60
N SER A 576 -23.06 14.46 6.14
CA SER A 576 -23.99 14.63 5.00
C SER A 576 -25.45 14.85 5.44
N GLY A 577 -25.72 14.89 6.76
CA GLY A 577 -27.07 14.94 7.30
C GLY A 577 -27.80 16.27 7.03
N ASP A 578 -27.08 17.35 6.82
CA ASP A 578 -27.62 18.71 6.55
C ASP A 578 -27.37 19.20 5.11
N ASN A 579 -27.05 18.29 4.20
CA ASN A 579 -26.83 18.56 2.78
C ASN A 579 -28.11 18.89 2.00
N THR A 580 -29.27 18.70 2.60
CA THR A 580 -30.56 18.86 1.95
C THR A 580 -31.27 20.14 2.41
N PHE A 581 -31.79 20.88 1.43
CA PHE A 581 -32.60 22.09 1.66
C PHE A 581 -33.91 21.96 0.89
N GLU A 582 -35.01 21.86 1.64
CA GLU A 582 -36.35 21.87 1.06
C GLU A 582 -36.78 23.33 0.73
N ILE A 583 -37.19 23.55 -0.50
CA ILE A 583 -37.65 24.89 -0.92
C ILE A 583 -39.14 25.05 -0.59
N PRO A 584 -39.52 26.01 0.28
CA PRO A 584 -40.91 26.22 0.59
C PRO A 584 -41.71 26.51 -0.68
N ALA A 585 -42.86 25.87 -0.83
CA ALA A 585 -43.79 26.21 -1.90
C ALA A 585 -44.15 27.70 -1.79
N SER A 586 -43.91 28.48 -2.85
CA SER A 586 -44.42 29.87 -2.88
C SER A 586 -45.93 29.85 -2.59
N PRO A 587 -46.44 30.64 -1.63
CA PRO A 587 -47.88 30.77 -1.49
C PRO A 587 -48.45 31.16 -2.85
N ALA A 588 -49.49 30.44 -3.27
CA ALA A 588 -50.21 30.75 -4.50
C ALA A 588 -50.67 32.22 -4.45
N PRO A 589 -50.53 33.01 -5.54
CA PRO A 589 -50.89 34.42 -5.58
C PRO A 589 -52.37 34.65 -5.30
#